data_a58600efcca11de46578bb8dec1201ea
#
_entry.id   a58600efcca11de46578bb8dec1201ea
#
_cell.length_a   1.000
_cell.length_b   1.000
_cell.length_c   1.000
_cell.angle_alpha   90.00
_cell.angle_beta   90.00
_cell.angle_gamma   90.00
#
_symmetry.space_group_name_H-M   'P 1'
#
loop_
_entity.id
_entity.type
_entity.pdbx_description
1 polymer ?
#
loop_
_entity_poly.entity_id
_entity_poly.type
_entity_poly.pdbx_seq_one_letter_code
_entity_poly.pdbx_strand_id
1 'polypeptide(L)'
;MIEFNHVSKTFGDQQAVSDLNLHFSEGSFSVLIGTSGSGKSTTLKMINRLVEHDSGTIRFAGEEIRSLPVLELRRRMGYAIQSIGLFPHWTVAQNIATVPQLQKWSRARINDRIDELMALLGLESALRDRYPHQLSGGQQQRVGVARALAADPQVLLMDEPFGALDPVTRGALQQEMTRIHQLLGRTIVLVTHDIDEALRLADHLVLMDGGHVIQQGSPLSMLTSPENDFVQAFFGRSELGVRLLSLRSVGDYVRRHEQLSGDALVEEMTLRDALSMFVARRCDVLPVANQQGEPCGTLHFRDLLSERSPRETTV
;
A
#
# COMPACT_ATOMS: atom_id res chain seq x y z
N MET A 1 -0.26 16.64 4.11
CA MET A 1 1.18 16.38 3.75
C MET A 1 1.51 16.76 2.31
N ILE A 2 0.76 16.25 1.31
CA ILE A 2 0.92 16.64 -0.09
C ILE A 2 -0.42 17.17 -0.60
N GLU A 3 -0.42 18.31 -1.28
CA GLU A 3 -1.63 18.97 -1.77
C GLU A 3 -1.47 19.33 -3.24
N PHE A 4 -2.49 19.01 -4.03
CA PHE A 4 -2.64 19.42 -5.42
C PHE A 4 -3.81 20.40 -5.50
N ASN A 5 -3.57 21.56 -6.07
CA ASN A 5 -4.57 22.60 -6.27
C ASN A 5 -4.64 22.96 -7.74
N HIS A 6 -5.72 22.58 -8.44
CA HIS A 6 -5.98 22.84 -9.84
C HIS A 6 -4.83 22.44 -10.79
N VAL A 7 -4.20 21.27 -10.53
CA VAL A 7 -3.02 20.82 -11.23
C VAL A 7 -3.37 20.15 -12.55
N SER A 8 -2.74 20.59 -13.63
CA SER A 8 -2.88 19.97 -14.95
C SER A 8 -1.51 19.67 -15.59
N LYS A 9 -1.51 18.63 -16.44
CA LYS A 9 -0.34 18.20 -17.22
C LYS A 9 -0.73 17.67 -18.57
N THR A 10 -0.07 18.20 -19.61
CA THR A 10 -0.23 17.79 -21.02
C THR A 10 1.11 17.33 -21.58
N PHE A 11 1.10 16.30 -22.40
CA PHE A 11 2.25 15.83 -23.17
C PHE A 11 1.90 15.91 -24.67
N GLY A 12 2.50 16.85 -25.40
CA GLY A 12 2.08 17.18 -26.75
C GLY A 12 0.60 17.58 -26.78
N ASP A 13 -0.22 16.85 -27.53
CA ASP A 13 -1.67 17.11 -27.64
C ASP A 13 -2.48 16.27 -26.62
N GLN A 14 -1.84 15.38 -25.84
CA GLN A 14 -2.53 14.52 -24.89
C GLN A 14 -2.52 15.12 -23.49
N GLN A 15 -3.71 15.42 -22.96
CA GLN A 15 -3.88 15.82 -21.57
C GLN A 15 -3.80 14.57 -20.69
N ALA A 16 -2.73 14.46 -19.93
CA ALA A 16 -2.49 13.32 -19.03
C ALA A 16 -3.16 13.49 -17.67
N VAL A 17 -3.29 14.75 -17.22
CA VAL A 17 -3.90 15.13 -15.94
C VAL A 17 -4.62 16.45 -16.10
N SER A 18 -5.85 16.57 -15.62
CA SER A 18 -6.71 17.73 -15.79
C SER A 18 -7.33 18.15 -14.45
N ASP A 19 -7.03 19.37 -14.03
CA ASP A 19 -7.63 20.04 -12.89
C ASP A 19 -7.65 19.19 -11.59
N LEU A 20 -6.52 18.53 -11.29
CA LEU A 20 -6.42 17.70 -10.09
C LEU A 20 -6.48 18.54 -8.82
N ASN A 21 -7.38 18.12 -7.93
CA ASN A 21 -7.51 18.60 -6.56
C ASN A 21 -7.42 17.39 -5.62
N LEU A 22 -6.26 17.20 -4.97
CA LEU A 22 -5.95 16.04 -4.12
C LEU A 22 -5.28 16.48 -2.83
N HIS A 23 -5.56 15.73 -1.76
CA HIS A 23 -4.86 15.87 -0.49
C HIS A 23 -4.45 14.50 0.04
N PHE A 24 -3.13 14.31 0.23
CA PHE A 24 -2.59 13.14 0.91
C PHE A 24 -2.18 13.54 2.33
N SER A 25 -2.87 12.98 3.31
CA SER A 25 -2.65 13.27 4.73
C SER A 25 -1.30 12.73 5.22
N GLU A 26 -0.75 13.36 6.24
CA GLU A 26 0.45 12.85 6.89
C GLU A 26 0.15 11.51 7.59
N GLY A 27 1.08 10.56 7.46
CA GLY A 27 0.93 9.24 8.05
C GLY A 27 -0.14 8.35 7.41
N SER A 28 -0.77 8.74 6.27
CA SER A 28 -1.74 7.91 5.58
C SER A 28 -1.10 7.00 4.54
N PHE A 29 -1.72 5.86 4.31
CA PHE A 29 -1.46 5.00 3.15
C PHE A 29 -2.51 5.35 2.07
N SER A 30 -2.13 6.16 1.10
CA SER A 30 -2.99 6.59 0.00
C SER A 30 -2.71 5.79 -1.26
N VAL A 31 -3.76 5.35 -1.96
CA VAL A 31 -3.61 4.57 -3.20
C VAL A 31 -4.33 5.24 -4.35
N LEU A 32 -3.61 5.49 -5.45
CA LEU A 32 -4.14 5.93 -6.73
C LEU A 32 -4.46 4.69 -7.58
N ILE A 33 -5.73 4.54 -7.95
CA ILE A 33 -6.23 3.43 -8.76
C ILE A 33 -7.02 3.96 -9.96
N GLY A 34 -7.20 3.17 -11.01
CA GLY A 34 -7.98 3.54 -12.19
C GLY A 34 -7.51 2.87 -13.45
N THR A 35 -8.14 3.21 -14.58
CA THR A 35 -7.85 2.63 -15.90
C THR A 35 -6.40 2.90 -16.35
N SER A 36 -5.92 2.11 -17.31
CA SER A 36 -4.61 2.39 -17.93
C SER A 36 -4.64 3.76 -18.63
N GLY A 37 -3.58 4.54 -18.45
CA GLY A 37 -3.49 5.89 -19.01
C GLY A 37 -4.29 6.97 -18.26
N SER A 38 -4.91 6.68 -17.11
CA SER A 38 -5.70 7.66 -16.34
C SER A 38 -4.89 8.74 -15.61
N GLY A 39 -3.56 8.78 -15.74
CA GLY A 39 -2.72 9.84 -15.18
C GLY A 39 -2.07 9.51 -13.83
N LYS A 40 -2.29 8.33 -13.23
CA LYS A 40 -1.77 7.92 -11.90
C LYS A 40 -0.26 8.06 -11.76
N SER A 41 0.50 7.40 -12.63
CA SER A 41 1.97 7.46 -12.60
C SER A 41 2.49 8.87 -12.92
N THR A 42 1.77 9.65 -13.74
CA THR A 42 2.09 11.06 -13.99
C THR A 42 1.89 11.87 -12.72
N THR A 43 0.77 11.69 -12.01
CA THR A 43 0.48 12.33 -10.72
C THR A 43 1.58 12.02 -9.71
N LEU A 44 1.96 10.73 -9.58
CA LEU A 44 3.04 10.32 -8.68
C LEU A 44 4.39 10.98 -9.05
N LYS A 45 4.72 11.03 -10.35
CA LYS A 45 5.97 11.64 -10.83
C LYS A 45 6.00 13.15 -10.69
N MET A 46 4.85 13.82 -10.63
CA MET A 46 4.77 15.25 -10.36
C MET A 46 5.13 15.57 -8.90
N ILE A 47 4.83 14.71 -7.94
CA ILE A 47 5.15 14.93 -6.51
C ILE A 47 6.64 15.14 -6.30
N ASN A 48 7.50 14.32 -6.91
CA ASN A 48 8.95 14.40 -6.78
C ASN A 48 9.64 15.18 -7.93
N ARG A 49 8.84 15.90 -8.73
CA ARG A 49 9.31 16.70 -9.86
C ARG A 49 10.16 15.92 -10.87
N LEU A 50 9.82 14.63 -11.10
CA LEU A 50 10.30 13.90 -12.28
C LEU A 50 9.54 14.33 -13.53
N VAL A 51 8.31 14.80 -13.34
CA VAL A 51 7.48 15.48 -14.36
C VAL A 51 7.05 16.82 -13.77
N GLU A 52 7.26 17.90 -14.52
CA GLU A 52 6.76 19.22 -14.12
C GLU A 52 5.30 19.37 -14.56
N HIS A 53 4.44 19.90 -13.69
CA HIS A 53 3.07 20.25 -14.02
C HIS A 53 3.02 21.55 -14.87
N ASP A 54 1.97 21.73 -15.65
CA ASP A 54 1.85 22.89 -16.53
C ASP A 54 1.11 24.04 -15.83
N SER A 55 0.05 23.73 -15.08
CA SER A 55 -0.73 24.72 -14.31
C SER A 55 -1.06 24.20 -12.92
N GLY A 56 -1.56 25.07 -12.05
CA GLY A 56 -1.88 24.78 -10.66
C GLY A 56 -0.66 24.83 -9.73
N THR A 57 -0.83 24.33 -8.50
CA THR A 57 0.23 24.28 -7.50
C THR A 57 0.25 22.92 -6.81
N ILE A 58 1.46 22.40 -6.55
CA ILE A 58 1.67 21.24 -5.69
C ILE A 58 2.46 21.69 -4.47
N ARG A 59 1.94 21.35 -3.28
CA ARG A 59 2.64 21.65 -2.02
C ARG A 59 3.06 20.35 -1.35
N PHE A 60 4.22 20.40 -0.70
CA PHE A 60 4.76 19.35 0.14
C PHE A 60 5.11 19.92 1.50
N ALA A 61 4.51 19.41 2.57
CA ALA A 61 4.66 19.92 3.93
C ALA A 61 4.38 21.43 4.03
N GLY A 62 3.36 21.94 3.31
CA GLY A 62 2.99 23.36 3.27
C GLY A 62 3.78 24.24 2.30
N GLU A 63 4.91 23.75 1.77
CA GLU A 63 5.77 24.50 0.84
C GLU A 63 5.47 24.11 -0.62
N GLU A 64 5.42 25.09 -1.53
CA GLU A 64 5.28 24.79 -2.95
C GLU A 64 6.53 24.07 -3.47
N ILE A 65 6.34 22.92 -4.14
CA ILE A 65 7.47 22.08 -4.58
C ILE A 65 8.40 22.78 -5.57
N ARG A 66 7.92 23.76 -6.35
CA ARG A 66 8.73 24.53 -7.29
C ARG A 66 9.65 25.54 -6.61
N SER A 67 9.31 25.99 -5.40
CA SER A 67 10.16 26.88 -4.60
C SER A 67 11.34 26.15 -3.96
N LEU A 68 11.27 24.81 -3.84
CA LEU A 68 12.29 23.98 -3.24
C LEU A 68 13.39 23.59 -4.26
N PRO A 69 14.66 23.55 -3.86
CA PRO A 69 15.68 22.90 -4.67
C PRO A 69 15.34 21.44 -4.93
N VAL A 70 15.36 21.01 -6.19
CA VAL A 70 14.91 19.66 -6.60
C VAL A 70 15.58 18.53 -5.83
N LEU A 71 16.90 18.67 -5.57
CA LEU A 71 17.65 17.66 -4.81
C LEU A 71 17.21 17.59 -3.34
N GLU A 72 16.84 18.72 -2.74
CA GLU A 72 16.34 18.77 -1.38
C GLU A 72 14.98 18.09 -1.27
N LEU A 73 14.06 18.45 -2.18
CA LEU A 73 12.74 17.81 -2.28
C LEU A 73 12.87 16.28 -2.40
N ARG A 74 13.68 15.80 -3.37
CA ARG A 74 13.86 14.37 -3.61
C ARG A 74 14.52 13.61 -2.46
N ARG A 75 15.38 14.27 -1.67
CA ARG A 75 16.00 13.68 -0.47
C ARG A 75 15.00 13.45 0.68
N ARG A 76 13.88 14.18 0.68
CA ARG A 76 12.79 14.03 1.66
C ARG A 76 11.79 12.93 1.26
N MET A 77 11.94 12.35 0.06
CA MET A 77 11.04 11.35 -0.51
C MET A 77 11.78 10.08 -0.89
N GLY A 78 11.23 8.92 -0.55
CA GLY A 78 11.62 7.64 -1.11
C GLY A 78 10.83 7.36 -2.39
N TYR A 79 11.45 6.74 -3.39
CA TYR A 79 10.76 6.39 -4.62
C TYR A 79 11.09 4.96 -5.04
N ALA A 80 10.06 4.10 -5.04
CA ALA A 80 10.13 2.73 -5.54
C ALA A 80 9.45 2.67 -6.91
N ILE A 81 10.22 2.38 -7.95
CA ILE A 81 9.75 2.35 -9.34
C ILE A 81 9.29 0.95 -9.75
N GLN A 82 8.39 0.88 -10.73
CA GLN A 82 7.83 -0.35 -11.28
C GLN A 82 8.89 -1.36 -11.75
N SER A 83 9.94 -0.90 -12.42
CA SER A 83 11.06 -1.72 -12.88
C SER A 83 12.15 -1.81 -11.83
N ILE A 84 11.93 -2.29 -10.65
CA ILE A 84 12.87 -2.45 -9.49
C ILE A 84 14.09 -1.48 -9.51
N GLY A 85 14.69 -1.25 -10.68
CA GLY A 85 15.73 -0.25 -10.96
C GLY A 85 16.98 -0.37 -10.07
N LEU A 86 17.34 -1.59 -9.64
CA LEU A 86 18.59 -1.82 -8.92
C LEU A 86 19.77 -1.63 -9.84
N PHE A 87 20.85 -1.09 -9.30
CA PHE A 87 22.13 -1.03 -10.01
C PHE A 87 22.71 -2.44 -10.14
N PRO A 88 22.78 -3.02 -11.36
CA PRO A 88 23.05 -4.44 -11.53
C PRO A 88 24.47 -4.85 -11.14
N HIS A 89 25.40 -3.89 -11.13
CA HIS A 89 26.81 -4.06 -10.77
C HIS A 89 27.12 -3.66 -9.33
N TRP A 90 26.09 -3.38 -8.53
CA TRP A 90 26.21 -3.08 -7.10
C TRP A 90 25.59 -4.19 -6.27
N THR A 91 26.17 -4.44 -5.11
CA THR A 91 25.61 -5.40 -4.14
C THR A 91 24.31 -4.87 -3.53
N VAL A 92 23.60 -5.72 -2.78
CA VAL A 92 22.43 -5.33 -1.98
C VAL A 92 22.77 -4.15 -1.08
N ALA A 93 23.86 -4.28 -0.29
CA ALA A 93 24.29 -3.20 0.61
C ALA A 93 24.58 -1.90 -0.11
N GLN A 94 25.26 -1.95 -1.27
CA GLN A 94 25.56 -0.77 -2.07
C GLN A 94 24.30 -0.11 -2.65
N ASN A 95 23.33 -0.92 -3.11
CA ASN A 95 22.05 -0.42 -3.59
C ASN A 95 21.30 0.31 -2.47
N ILE A 96 21.21 -0.26 -1.27
CA ILE A 96 20.54 0.36 -0.12
C ILE A 96 21.29 1.63 0.31
N ALA A 97 22.61 1.62 0.33
CA ALA A 97 23.46 2.73 0.75
C ALA A 97 23.39 3.98 -0.14
N THR A 98 22.82 3.89 -1.34
CA THR A 98 22.89 4.92 -2.39
C THR A 98 22.52 6.33 -1.87
N VAL A 99 21.32 6.48 -1.32
CA VAL A 99 20.82 7.79 -0.88
C VAL A 99 21.53 8.27 0.41
N PRO A 100 21.71 7.44 1.44
CA PRO A 100 22.53 7.79 2.61
C PRO A 100 23.94 8.28 2.26
N GLN A 101 24.62 7.66 1.28
CA GLN A 101 25.94 8.11 0.82
C GLN A 101 25.88 9.50 0.16
N LEU A 102 24.88 9.75 -0.68
CA LEU A 102 24.64 11.06 -1.29
C LEU A 102 24.35 12.14 -0.24
N GLN A 103 23.75 11.75 0.90
CA GLN A 103 23.52 12.61 2.05
C GLN A 103 24.74 12.71 2.99
N LYS A 104 25.85 12.07 2.64
CA LYS A 104 27.12 12.08 3.39
C LYS A 104 26.98 11.54 4.83
N TRP A 105 26.14 10.53 5.04
CA TRP A 105 26.07 9.85 6.33
C TRP A 105 27.38 9.15 6.66
N SER A 106 27.69 8.99 7.94
CA SER A 106 28.86 8.24 8.37
C SER A 106 28.75 6.77 7.96
N ARG A 107 29.88 6.13 7.70
CA ARG A 107 29.94 4.73 7.28
C ARG A 107 29.31 3.79 8.31
N ALA A 108 29.49 4.07 9.60
CA ALA A 108 28.87 3.31 10.67
C ALA A 108 27.34 3.39 10.58
N ARG A 109 26.79 4.63 10.55
CA ARG A 109 25.32 4.85 10.42
C ARG A 109 24.72 4.18 9.17
N ILE A 110 25.44 4.20 8.04
CA ILE A 110 24.99 3.52 6.82
C ILE A 110 24.91 2.01 7.03
N ASN A 111 25.92 1.41 7.65
CA ASN A 111 25.94 -0.03 7.91
C ASN A 111 24.81 -0.45 8.84
N ASP A 112 24.63 0.26 9.96
CA ASP A 112 23.56 0.01 10.92
C ASP A 112 22.18 0.10 10.24
N ARG A 113 21.99 1.11 9.36
CA ARG A 113 20.74 1.29 8.62
C ARG A 113 20.49 0.21 7.58
N ILE A 114 21.53 -0.31 6.92
CA ILE A 114 21.41 -1.44 5.99
C ILE A 114 20.93 -2.67 6.76
N ASP A 115 21.56 -3.00 7.89
CA ASP A 115 21.22 -4.18 8.68
C ASP A 115 19.81 -4.09 9.25
N GLU A 116 19.40 -2.90 9.74
CA GLU A 116 18.03 -2.61 10.18
C GLU A 116 17.01 -2.85 9.06
N LEU A 117 17.24 -2.31 7.86
CA LEU A 117 16.29 -2.43 6.74
C LEU A 117 16.26 -3.83 6.16
N MET A 118 17.39 -4.53 6.13
CA MET A 118 17.41 -5.94 5.72
C MET A 118 16.59 -6.79 6.68
N ALA A 119 16.75 -6.59 7.99
CA ALA A 119 15.96 -7.30 9.00
C ALA A 119 14.47 -6.94 8.90
N LEU A 120 14.14 -5.64 8.76
CA LEU A 120 12.76 -5.14 8.64
C LEU A 120 12.03 -5.75 7.45
N LEU A 121 12.72 -5.95 6.31
CA LEU A 121 12.16 -6.47 5.06
C LEU A 121 12.37 -7.98 4.88
N GLY A 122 12.77 -8.69 5.93
CA GLY A 122 12.96 -10.15 5.88
C GLY A 122 14.02 -10.59 4.86
N LEU A 123 15.06 -9.78 4.65
CA LEU A 123 16.21 -10.11 3.83
C LEU A 123 17.30 -10.71 4.72
N GLU A 124 17.69 -11.96 4.43
CA GLU A 124 18.77 -12.62 5.15
C GLU A 124 20.08 -11.86 5.04
N SER A 125 20.84 -11.77 6.13
CA SER A 125 22.15 -11.08 6.17
C SER A 125 23.14 -11.62 5.14
N ALA A 126 23.06 -12.89 4.78
CA ALA A 126 23.86 -13.52 3.73
C ALA A 126 23.66 -12.92 2.33
N LEU A 127 22.56 -12.17 2.11
CA LEU A 127 22.28 -11.52 0.84
C LEU A 127 23.00 -10.17 0.71
N ARG A 128 23.58 -9.63 1.79
CA ARG A 128 24.17 -8.29 1.86
C ARG A 128 25.15 -7.99 0.72
N ASP A 129 26.02 -8.97 0.42
CA ASP A 129 27.08 -8.84 -0.59
C ASP A 129 26.72 -9.48 -1.94
N ARG A 130 25.46 -9.92 -2.11
CA ARG A 130 24.97 -10.47 -3.37
C ARG A 130 24.60 -9.35 -4.34
N TYR A 131 24.70 -9.68 -5.63
CA TYR A 131 24.30 -8.81 -6.73
C TYR A 131 22.85 -9.08 -7.14
N PRO A 132 22.13 -8.12 -7.78
CA PRO A 132 20.74 -8.28 -8.18
C PRO A 132 20.44 -9.56 -8.97
N HIS A 133 21.31 -9.96 -9.90
CA HIS A 133 21.14 -11.19 -10.69
C HIS A 133 21.21 -12.50 -9.87
N GLN A 134 21.66 -12.45 -8.63
CA GLN A 134 21.73 -13.57 -7.70
C GLN A 134 20.51 -13.66 -6.77
N LEU A 135 19.55 -12.74 -6.92
CA LEU A 135 18.35 -12.61 -6.10
C LEU A 135 17.10 -13.05 -6.86
N SER A 136 16.11 -13.60 -6.14
CA SER A 136 14.78 -13.76 -6.70
C SER A 136 14.11 -12.40 -6.98
N GLY A 137 13.08 -12.37 -7.82
CA GLY A 137 12.34 -11.14 -8.12
C GLY A 137 11.78 -10.46 -6.85
N GLY A 138 11.25 -11.25 -5.92
CA GLY A 138 10.77 -10.74 -4.64
C GLY A 138 11.87 -10.18 -3.74
N GLN A 139 13.05 -10.82 -3.71
CA GLN A 139 14.21 -10.27 -2.99
C GLN A 139 14.69 -8.96 -3.61
N GLN A 140 14.76 -8.89 -4.95
CA GLN A 140 15.11 -7.63 -5.65
C GLN A 140 14.13 -6.51 -5.31
N GLN A 141 12.82 -6.81 -5.29
CA GLN A 141 11.79 -5.83 -4.93
C GLN A 141 11.96 -5.32 -3.50
N ARG A 142 12.19 -6.21 -2.53
CA ARG A 142 12.48 -5.84 -1.14
C ARG A 142 13.73 -4.96 -1.02
N VAL A 143 14.77 -5.23 -1.78
CA VAL A 143 15.96 -4.36 -1.85
C VAL A 143 15.62 -2.99 -2.44
N GLY A 144 14.75 -2.92 -3.45
CA GLY A 144 14.24 -1.67 -4.01
C GLY A 144 13.48 -0.82 -2.99
N VAL A 145 12.62 -1.47 -2.18
CA VAL A 145 11.91 -0.82 -1.06
C VAL A 145 12.89 -0.39 0.03
N ALA A 146 13.86 -1.25 0.41
CA ALA A 146 14.91 -0.89 1.37
C ALA A 146 15.67 0.36 0.94
N ARG A 147 16.07 0.43 -0.34
CA ARG A 147 16.74 1.60 -0.91
C ARG A 147 15.89 2.85 -0.81
N ALA A 148 14.58 2.76 -1.09
CA ALA A 148 13.67 3.89 -0.99
C ALA A 148 13.50 4.38 0.46
N LEU A 149 13.55 3.49 1.45
CA LEU A 149 13.45 3.78 2.88
C LEU A 149 14.78 4.18 3.53
N ALA A 150 15.93 3.98 2.84
CA ALA A 150 17.24 4.05 3.44
C ALA A 150 17.58 5.40 4.09
N ALA A 151 17.17 6.50 3.45
CA ALA A 151 17.44 7.86 3.94
C ALA A 151 16.38 8.39 4.92
N ASP A 152 15.51 7.52 5.44
CA ASP A 152 14.41 7.87 6.36
C ASP A 152 13.48 8.96 5.79
N PRO A 153 12.87 8.73 4.62
CA PRO A 153 12.06 9.72 3.93
C PRO A 153 10.76 10.04 4.69
N GLN A 154 10.24 11.25 4.51
CA GLN A 154 8.94 11.68 5.04
C GLN A 154 7.78 11.04 4.29
N VAL A 155 7.97 10.77 2.99
CA VAL A 155 6.98 10.16 2.10
C VAL A 155 7.63 9.07 1.27
N LEU A 156 6.95 7.94 1.12
CA LEU A 156 7.31 6.86 0.21
C LEU A 156 6.36 6.86 -1.00
N LEU A 157 6.90 7.07 -2.17
CA LEU A 157 6.18 7.02 -3.44
C LEU A 157 6.44 5.66 -4.10
N MET A 158 5.40 4.96 -4.55
CA MET A 158 5.50 3.62 -5.11
C MET A 158 4.69 3.52 -6.40
N ASP A 159 5.35 3.22 -7.52
CA ASP A 159 4.71 3.07 -8.84
C ASP A 159 4.64 1.58 -9.18
N GLU A 160 3.46 0.95 -9.03
CA GLU A 160 3.17 -0.47 -9.27
C GLU A 160 4.20 -1.45 -8.66
N PRO A 161 4.51 -1.33 -7.35
CA PRO A 161 5.63 -2.04 -6.74
C PRO A 161 5.46 -3.56 -6.67
N PHE A 162 4.25 -4.08 -6.86
CA PHE A 162 3.96 -5.52 -6.72
C PHE A 162 3.62 -6.19 -8.05
N GLY A 163 3.53 -5.43 -9.16
CA GLY A 163 3.03 -5.90 -10.44
C GLY A 163 3.83 -7.06 -11.07
N ALA A 164 5.13 -7.12 -10.83
CA ALA A 164 6.03 -8.15 -11.39
C ALA A 164 6.19 -9.40 -10.51
N LEU A 165 5.46 -9.50 -9.38
CA LEU A 165 5.61 -10.58 -8.41
C LEU A 165 4.58 -11.68 -8.61
N ASP A 166 4.96 -12.91 -8.31
CA ASP A 166 4.02 -14.03 -8.18
C ASP A 166 3.06 -13.80 -7.00
N PRO A 167 1.87 -14.43 -6.99
CA PRO A 167 0.83 -14.15 -5.98
C PRO A 167 1.27 -14.35 -4.53
N VAL A 168 2.12 -15.35 -4.25
CA VAL A 168 2.57 -15.67 -2.88
C VAL A 168 3.54 -14.60 -2.39
N THR A 169 4.55 -14.28 -3.20
CA THR A 169 5.55 -13.24 -2.90
C THR A 169 4.88 -11.86 -2.78
N ARG A 170 3.90 -11.58 -3.65
CA ARG A 170 3.11 -10.34 -3.62
C ARG A 170 2.36 -10.19 -2.30
N GLY A 171 1.60 -11.21 -1.88
CA GLY A 171 0.86 -11.18 -0.63
C GLY A 171 1.76 -10.97 0.60
N ALA A 172 2.92 -11.65 0.64
CA ALA A 172 3.88 -11.49 1.72
C ALA A 172 4.47 -10.06 1.77
N LEU A 173 4.80 -9.47 0.61
CA LEU A 173 5.34 -8.11 0.56
C LEU A 173 4.27 -7.04 0.90
N GLN A 174 3.01 -7.24 0.50
CA GLN A 174 1.91 -6.37 0.90
C GLN A 174 1.70 -6.36 2.42
N GLN A 175 1.71 -7.53 3.06
CA GLN A 175 1.64 -7.62 4.53
C GLN A 175 2.81 -6.90 5.21
N GLU A 176 4.02 -7.08 4.68
CA GLU A 176 5.21 -6.40 5.19
C GLU A 176 5.10 -4.87 5.03
N MET A 177 4.57 -4.37 3.90
CA MET A 177 4.33 -2.94 3.69
C MET A 177 3.31 -2.37 4.68
N THR A 178 2.22 -3.09 4.96
CA THR A 178 1.26 -2.70 6.00
C THR A 178 1.93 -2.61 7.37
N ARG A 179 2.74 -3.62 7.74
CA ARG A 179 3.50 -3.63 8.99
C ARG A 179 4.48 -2.46 9.08
N ILE A 180 5.25 -2.20 8.03
CA ILE A 180 6.19 -1.07 7.95
C ILE A 180 5.46 0.26 8.11
N HIS A 181 4.33 0.43 7.44
CA HIS A 181 3.50 1.62 7.57
C HIS A 181 3.02 1.84 9.01
N GLN A 182 2.50 0.80 9.66
CA GLN A 182 2.06 0.84 11.05
C GLN A 182 3.20 1.16 12.04
N LEU A 183 4.38 0.58 11.82
CA LEU A 183 5.55 0.78 12.68
C LEU A 183 6.18 2.17 12.53
N LEU A 184 6.30 2.66 11.29
CA LEU A 184 7.03 3.89 10.99
C LEU A 184 6.12 5.13 10.91
N GLY A 185 4.80 4.97 10.74
CA GLY A 185 3.85 6.06 10.58
C GLY A 185 4.13 6.98 9.38
N ARG A 186 4.83 6.47 8.35
CA ARG A 186 5.22 7.29 7.19
C ARG A 186 4.08 7.41 6.20
N THR A 187 4.00 8.56 5.55
CA THR A 187 3.05 8.76 4.44
C THR A 187 3.48 7.90 3.26
N ILE A 188 2.56 7.12 2.72
CA ILE A 188 2.77 6.29 1.53
C ILE A 188 1.78 6.73 0.45
N VAL A 189 2.28 6.94 -0.77
CA VAL A 189 1.44 7.13 -1.96
C VAL A 189 1.80 6.04 -2.96
N LEU A 190 0.85 5.16 -3.21
CA LEU A 190 1.01 3.98 -4.06
C LEU A 190 0.13 4.11 -5.31
N VAL A 191 0.68 3.75 -6.47
CA VAL A 191 -0.07 3.56 -7.70
C VAL A 191 -0.21 2.08 -7.97
N THR A 192 -1.42 1.63 -8.25
CA THR A 192 -1.69 0.26 -8.70
C THR A 192 -2.87 0.20 -9.66
N HIS A 193 -2.99 -0.90 -10.40
CA HIS A 193 -4.17 -1.25 -11.18
C HIS A 193 -4.95 -2.43 -10.53
N ASP A 194 -4.45 -3.01 -9.44
CA ASP A 194 -5.06 -4.13 -8.72
C ASP A 194 -6.02 -3.60 -7.64
N ILE A 195 -7.31 -3.90 -7.80
CA ILE A 195 -8.37 -3.44 -6.90
C ILE A 195 -8.25 -4.08 -5.51
N ASP A 196 -7.93 -5.37 -5.45
CA ASP A 196 -7.82 -6.09 -4.17
C ASP A 196 -6.61 -5.59 -3.36
N GLU A 197 -5.52 -5.24 -4.05
CA GLU A 197 -4.36 -4.57 -3.46
C GLU A 197 -4.73 -3.20 -2.88
N ALA A 198 -5.42 -2.38 -3.68
CA ALA A 198 -5.83 -1.04 -3.27
C ALA A 198 -6.77 -1.09 -2.05
N LEU A 199 -7.76 -1.97 -2.06
CA LEU A 199 -8.70 -2.13 -0.95
C LEU A 199 -8.02 -2.63 0.34
N ARG A 200 -6.99 -3.47 0.21
CA ARG A 200 -6.25 -4.04 1.36
C ARG A 200 -5.32 -3.05 2.04
N LEU A 201 -4.65 -2.19 1.24
CA LEU A 201 -3.55 -1.36 1.73
C LEU A 201 -3.96 0.06 2.08
N ALA A 202 -5.01 0.58 1.46
CA ALA A 202 -5.33 2.00 1.55
C ALA A 202 -6.11 2.37 2.80
N ASP A 203 -5.71 3.49 3.42
CA ASP A 203 -6.57 4.29 4.27
C ASP A 203 -7.42 5.25 3.41
N HIS A 204 -6.84 5.71 2.31
CA HIS A 204 -7.46 6.65 1.37
C HIS A 204 -7.25 6.20 -0.08
N LEU A 205 -8.35 5.99 -0.80
CA LEU A 205 -8.37 5.64 -2.23
C LEU A 205 -8.69 6.85 -3.08
N VAL A 206 -8.01 6.95 -4.22
CA VAL A 206 -8.30 7.93 -5.28
C VAL A 206 -8.50 7.17 -6.59
N LEU A 207 -9.72 7.14 -7.10
CA LEU A 207 -10.03 6.57 -8.41
C LEU A 207 -9.88 7.63 -9.48
N MET A 208 -9.05 7.34 -10.46
CA MET A 208 -8.78 8.23 -11.61
C MET A 208 -9.22 7.60 -12.93
N ASP A 209 -9.78 8.42 -13.80
CA ASP A 209 -10.06 8.07 -15.19
C ASP A 209 -9.90 9.28 -16.12
N GLY A 210 -9.36 9.08 -17.33
CA GLY A 210 -9.18 10.15 -18.32
C GLY A 210 -8.46 11.41 -17.82
N GLY A 211 -7.53 11.27 -16.86
CA GLY A 211 -6.80 12.40 -16.28
C GLY A 211 -7.50 13.13 -15.14
N HIS A 212 -8.69 12.69 -14.74
CA HIS A 212 -9.49 13.29 -13.67
C HIS A 212 -9.60 12.39 -12.46
N VAL A 213 -9.83 12.98 -11.28
CA VAL A 213 -10.33 12.26 -10.10
C VAL A 213 -11.83 12.04 -10.28
N ILE A 214 -12.24 10.78 -10.23
CA ILE A 214 -13.66 10.41 -10.34
C ILE A 214 -14.30 10.36 -8.96
N GLN A 215 -13.63 9.72 -8.01
CA GLN A 215 -14.04 9.66 -6.60
C GLN A 215 -12.82 9.45 -5.71
N GLN A 216 -12.86 9.97 -4.50
CA GLN A 216 -11.86 9.70 -3.47
C GLN A 216 -12.52 9.50 -2.10
N GLY A 217 -11.90 8.67 -1.26
CA GLY A 217 -12.43 8.37 0.07
C GLY A 217 -11.83 7.10 0.69
N SER A 218 -12.43 6.62 1.78
CA SER A 218 -12.04 5.36 2.38
C SER A 218 -12.42 4.17 1.47
N PRO A 219 -11.72 3.02 1.54
CA PRO A 219 -12.11 1.81 0.81
C PRO A 219 -13.58 1.43 1.02
N LEU A 220 -14.08 1.57 2.25
CA LEU A 220 -15.47 1.29 2.56
C LEU A 220 -16.43 2.25 1.83
N SER A 221 -16.15 3.56 1.85
CA SER A 221 -17.01 4.56 1.17
C SER A 221 -17.03 4.35 -0.35
N MET A 222 -15.89 3.97 -0.96
CA MET A 222 -15.79 3.66 -2.38
C MET A 222 -16.71 2.51 -2.80
N LEU A 223 -16.87 1.51 -1.92
CA LEU A 223 -17.71 0.33 -2.18
C LEU A 223 -19.20 0.56 -1.84
N THR A 224 -19.50 1.28 -0.76
CA THR A 224 -20.87 1.41 -0.26
C THR A 224 -21.61 2.65 -0.77
N SER A 225 -20.88 3.66 -1.23
CA SER A 225 -21.43 4.96 -1.67
C SER A 225 -20.75 5.42 -2.96
N PRO A 226 -20.83 4.63 -4.06
CA PRO A 226 -20.24 5.03 -5.33
C PRO A 226 -20.95 6.28 -5.89
N GLU A 227 -20.19 7.28 -6.33
CA GLU A 227 -20.72 8.55 -6.85
C GLU A 227 -21.46 8.39 -8.19
N ASN A 228 -21.09 7.36 -8.96
CA ASN A 228 -21.69 7.10 -10.27
C ASN A 228 -21.56 5.63 -10.71
N ASP A 229 -22.21 5.29 -11.81
CA ASP A 229 -22.18 3.93 -12.40
C ASP A 229 -20.79 3.46 -12.78
N PHE A 230 -19.88 4.37 -13.17
CA PHE A 230 -18.49 4.02 -13.51
C PHE A 230 -17.76 3.49 -12.27
N VAL A 231 -17.85 4.18 -11.14
CA VAL A 231 -17.24 3.74 -9.88
C VAL A 231 -17.79 2.38 -9.47
N GLN A 232 -19.11 2.20 -9.53
CA GLN A 232 -19.76 0.93 -9.21
C GLN A 232 -19.30 -0.20 -10.14
N ALA A 233 -19.18 0.08 -11.44
CA ALA A 233 -18.72 -0.90 -12.43
C ALA A 233 -17.23 -1.22 -12.25
N PHE A 234 -16.40 -0.23 -11.94
CA PHE A 234 -14.97 -0.38 -11.72
C PHE A 234 -14.68 -1.33 -10.56
N PHE A 235 -15.39 -1.17 -9.44
CA PHE A 235 -15.27 -2.09 -8.31
C PHE A 235 -16.05 -3.40 -8.47
N GLY A 236 -16.80 -3.62 -9.57
CA GLY A 236 -17.49 -4.86 -9.91
C GLY A 236 -18.70 -5.15 -9.04
N ARG A 237 -19.90 -4.94 -9.60
CA ARG A 237 -21.21 -5.16 -8.91
C ARG A 237 -21.33 -6.56 -8.32
N SER A 238 -20.88 -7.59 -9.04
CA SER A 238 -20.97 -9.00 -8.61
C SER A 238 -19.98 -9.37 -7.49
N GLU A 239 -18.93 -8.60 -7.30
CA GLU A 239 -17.88 -8.87 -6.32
C GLU A 239 -17.99 -8.02 -5.06
N LEU A 240 -18.96 -7.09 -5.02
CA LEU A 240 -19.13 -6.14 -3.91
C LEU A 240 -19.17 -6.83 -2.55
N GLY A 241 -19.95 -7.89 -2.40
CA GLY A 241 -20.07 -8.64 -1.14
C GLY A 241 -18.73 -9.24 -0.69
N VAL A 242 -17.98 -9.85 -1.62
CA VAL A 242 -16.68 -10.45 -1.34
C VAL A 242 -15.64 -9.39 -0.99
N ARG A 243 -15.67 -8.24 -1.66
CA ARG A 243 -14.78 -7.11 -1.37
C ARG A 243 -15.09 -6.46 -0.04
N LEU A 244 -16.35 -6.32 0.34
CA LEU A 244 -16.75 -5.85 1.67
C LEU A 244 -16.23 -6.79 2.77
N LEU A 245 -16.27 -8.12 2.55
CA LEU A 245 -15.70 -9.08 3.48
C LEU A 245 -14.18 -8.97 3.60
N SER A 246 -13.48 -8.50 2.57
CA SER A 246 -12.03 -8.30 2.65
C SER A 246 -11.61 -7.08 3.49
N LEU A 247 -12.54 -6.15 3.75
CA LEU A 247 -12.31 -4.97 4.59
C LEU A 247 -12.62 -5.21 6.09
N ARG A 248 -13.12 -6.38 6.44
CA ARG A 248 -13.56 -6.72 7.81
C ARG A 248 -12.71 -7.86 8.34
N SER A 249 -12.38 -7.80 9.65
CA SER A 249 -11.61 -8.85 10.33
C SER A 249 -12.52 -9.86 11.01
N VAL A 250 -12.04 -11.08 11.17
CA VAL A 250 -12.68 -12.14 11.97
C VAL A 250 -12.89 -11.65 13.41
N GLY A 251 -11.89 -10.97 13.98
CA GLY A 251 -11.91 -10.49 15.38
C GLY A 251 -13.06 -9.54 15.71
N ASP A 252 -13.58 -8.80 14.70
CA ASP A 252 -14.73 -7.91 14.89
C ASP A 252 -16.06 -8.65 15.04
N TYR A 253 -16.11 -9.93 14.64
CA TYR A 253 -17.32 -10.76 14.62
C TYR A 253 -17.26 -11.96 15.55
N VAL A 254 -16.18 -12.11 16.35
CA VAL A 254 -16.00 -13.24 17.27
C VAL A 254 -17.04 -13.22 18.39
N ARG A 255 -17.71 -14.34 18.59
CA ARG A 255 -18.59 -14.62 19.74
C ARG A 255 -17.75 -15.15 20.90
N ARG A 256 -17.25 -14.26 21.73
CA ARG A 256 -16.26 -14.56 22.80
C ARG A 256 -16.75 -15.46 23.92
N HIS A 257 -18.06 -15.62 24.05
CA HIS A 257 -18.69 -16.47 25.09
C HIS A 257 -18.91 -17.92 24.63
N GLU A 258 -18.68 -18.22 23.36
CA GLU A 258 -18.76 -19.55 22.80
C GLU A 258 -17.38 -20.19 22.71
N GLN A 259 -17.29 -21.49 22.92
CA GLN A 259 -16.06 -22.26 22.77
C GLN A 259 -16.27 -23.43 21.83
N LEU A 260 -15.36 -23.66 20.93
CA LEU A 260 -15.32 -24.77 20.00
C LEU A 260 -13.88 -25.24 19.85
N SER A 261 -13.67 -26.55 19.97
CA SER A 261 -12.34 -27.15 19.74
C SER A 261 -12.16 -27.45 18.25
N GLY A 262 -10.96 -27.24 17.75
CA GLY A 262 -10.63 -27.53 16.37
C GLY A 262 -9.53 -26.61 15.83
N ASP A 263 -9.28 -26.71 14.53
CA ASP A 263 -8.33 -25.86 13.83
C ASP A 263 -8.92 -24.44 13.69
N ALA A 264 -8.38 -23.52 14.49
CA ALA A 264 -8.94 -22.19 14.70
C ALA A 264 -8.54 -21.19 13.58
N LEU A 265 -9.45 -20.26 13.27
CA LEU A 265 -9.13 -19.05 12.52
C LEU A 265 -8.33 -18.10 13.42
N VAL A 266 -7.52 -17.23 12.79
CA VAL A 266 -6.83 -16.15 13.51
C VAL A 266 -7.68 -14.88 13.47
N GLU A 267 -7.74 -14.13 14.59
CA GLU A 267 -8.56 -12.90 14.70
C GLU A 267 -8.30 -11.86 13.61
N GLU A 268 -7.05 -11.75 13.15
CA GLU A 268 -6.63 -10.79 12.11
C GLU A 268 -6.98 -11.22 10.69
N MET A 269 -7.43 -12.46 10.51
CA MET A 269 -7.87 -12.97 9.20
C MET A 269 -9.06 -12.15 8.70
N THR A 270 -9.12 -11.93 7.37
CA THR A 270 -10.28 -11.25 6.77
C THR A 270 -11.51 -12.15 6.78
N LEU A 271 -12.71 -11.56 6.81
CA LEU A 271 -13.95 -12.35 6.64
C LEU A 271 -14.02 -13.04 5.27
N ARG A 272 -13.35 -12.50 4.23
CA ARG A 272 -13.20 -13.14 2.91
C ARG A 272 -12.43 -14.45 3.01
N ASP A 273 -11.34 -14.46 3.75
CA ASP A 273 -10.54 -15.68 3.95
C ASP A 273 -11.31 -16.69 4.82
N ALA A 274 -11.99 -16.20 5.87
CA ALA A 274 -12.87 -17.03 6.69
C ALA A 274 -14.00 -17.66 5.88
N LEU A 275 -14.63 -16.93 4.94
CA LEU A 275 -15.63 -17.47 4.01
C LEU A 275 -15.08 -18.67 3.23
N SER A 276 -13.85 -18.55 2.72
CA SER A 276 -13.17 -19.64 2.02
C SER A 276 -12.98 -20.88 2.91
N MET A 277 -12.67 -20.68 4.20
CA MET A 277 -12.55 -21.78 5.17
C MET A 277 -13.90 -22.43 5.50
N PHE A 278 -14.98 -21.66 5.65
CA PHE A 278 -16.34 -22.20 5.83
C PHE A 278 -16.72 -23.11 4.66
N VAL A 279 -16.51 -22.63 3.42
CA VAL A 279 -16.81 -23.39 2.21
C VAL A 279 -15.96 -24.66 2.11
N ALA A 280 -14.66 -24.56 2.36
CA ALA A 280 -13.73 -25.69 2.27
C ALA A 280 -14.02 -26.77 3.32
N ARG A 281 -14.34 -26.37 4.55
CA ARG A 281 -14.62 -27.27 5.68
C ARG A 281 -16.08 -27.72 5.75
N ARG A 282 -16.97 -27.12 4.95
CA ARG A 282 -18.42 -27.41 4.93
C ARG A 282 -19.05 -27.35 6.33
N CYS A 283 -18.77 -26.32 7.08
CA CYS A 283 -19.28 -26.12 8.43
C CYS A 283 -19.87 -24.71 8.57
N ASP A 284 -20.73 -24.53 9.61
CA ASP A 284 -21.41 -23.26 9.89
C ASP A 284 -20.77 -22.48 11.04
N VAL A 285 -19.85 -23.12 11.78
CA VAL A 285 -19.15 -22.50 12.91
C VAL A 285 -17.69 -22.90 12.88
N LEU A 286 -16.82 -21.93 13.10
CA LEU A 286 -15.37 -22.13 13.20
C LEU A 286 -14.84 -21.55 14.52
N PRO A 287 -13.89 -22.23 15.19
CA PRO A 287 -13.19 -21.68 16.35
C PRO A 287 -12.28 -20.54 15.92
N VAL A 288 -12.07 -19.59 16.82
CA VAL A 288 -11.17 -18.42 16.61
C VAL A 288 -10.16 -18.37 17.74
N ALA A 289 -8.90 -18.08 17.41
CA ALA A 289 -7.79 -17.90 18.34
C ALA A 289 -7.05 -16.57 18.08
N ASN A 290 -6.35 -16.08 19.11
CA ASN A 290 -5.45 -14.94 18.96
C ASN A 290 -4.11 -15.35 18.28
N GLN A 291 -3.20 -14.41 18.10
CA GLN A 291 -1.87 -14.67 17.52
C GLN A 291 -1.01 -15.63 18.34
N GLN A 292 -1.29 -15.78 19.64
CA GLN A 292 -0.61 -16.71 20.55
C GLN A 292 -1.21 -18.11 20.51
N GLY A 293 -2.29 -18.32 19.73
CA GLY A 293 -3.00 -19.60 19.64
C GLY A 293 -3.99 -19.84 20.77
N GLU A 294 -4.28 -18.84 21.61
CA GLU A 294 -5.26 -18.94 22.69
C GLU A 294 -6.68 -18.80 22.12
N PRO A 295 -7.63 -19.67 22.52
CA PRO A 295 -9.01 -19.59 22.08
C PRO A 295 -9.69 -18.26 22.44
N CYS A 296 -10.27 -17.58 21.46
CA CYS A 296 -10.97 -16.30 21.63
C CYS A 296 -12.50 -16.43 21.57
N GLY A 297 -13.00 -17.50 20.95
CA GLY A 297 -14.42 -17.69 20.72
C GLY A 297 -14.73 -18.44 19.44
N THR A 298 -15.86 -18.13 18.82
CA THR A 298 -16.30 -18.72 17.54
C THR A 298 -16.72 -17.66 16.54
N LEU A 299 -16.64 -18.00 15.26
CA LEU A 299 -17.24 -17.25 14.16
C LEU A 299 -18.31 -18.12 13.51
N HIS A 300 -19.50 -17.58 13.28
CA HIS A 300 -20.57 -18.25 12.57
C HIS A 300 -20.70 -17.75 11.13
N PHE A 301 -21.01 -18.67 10.20
CA PHE A 301 -21.21 -18.31 8.79
C PHE A 301 -22.25 -17.20 8.58
N ARG A 302 -23.36 -17.23 9.34
CA ARG A 302 -24.40 -16.20 9.28
C ARG A 302 -23.91 -14.79 9.67
N ASP A 303 -22.85 -14.69 10.50
CA ASP A 303 -22.33 -13.39 10.96
C ASP A 303 -21.59 -12.65 9.83
N LEU A 304 -21.17 -13.38 8.77
CA LEU A 304 -20.60 -12.77 7.56
C LEU A 304 -21.58 -11.86 6.82
N LEU A 305 -22.89 -12.12 6.97
CA LEU A 305 -23.98 -11.36 6.33
C LEU A 305 -24.51 -10.21 7.19
N SER A 306 -24.04 -10.06 8.44
CA SER A 306 -24.51 -9.03 9.34
C SER A 306 -23.81 -7.70 9.07
N GLU A 307 -24.58 -6.60 9.02
CA GLU A 307 -24.03 -5.24 8.89
C GLU A 307 -23.41 -4.74 10.20
N ARG A 308 -23.76 -5.33 11.34
CA ARG A 308 -23.27 -4.92 12.67
C ARG A 308 -22.25 -5.87 13.23
N SER A 309 -21.12 -5.32 13.69
CA SER A 309 -20.18 -6.04 14.53
C SER A 309 -20.89 -6.50 15.82
N PRO A 310 -20.72 -7.75 16.29
CA PRO A 310 -21.25 -8.22 17.58
C PRO A 310 -20.84 -7.35 18.78
N ARG A 311 -19.80 -6.52 18.66
CA ARG A 311 -19.36 -5.59 19.72
C ARG A 311 -20.36 -4.48 20.02
N GLU A 312 -21.30 -4.18 19.12
CA GLU A 312 -22.32 -3.13 19.32
C GLU A 312 -23.59 -3.64 20.02
N THR A 313 -23.69 -4.93 20.34
CA THR A 313 -24.92 -5.53 20.89
C THR A 313 -24.85 -5.76 22.40
N THR A 314 -23.82 -5.26 23.09
CA THR A 314 -23.74 -5.33 24.57
C THR A 314 -23.97 -3.93 25.16
N VAL A 315 -25.23 -3.53 25.26
CA VAL A 315 -25.75 -2.52 26.19
C VAL A 315 -26.74 -3.19 27.11
#